data_1ba4411ea923ef4a29754212337a7d0d
#
_entry.id   1ba4411ea923ef4a29754212337a7d0d
#
_cell.length_a   1.000
_cell.length_b   1.000
_cell.length_c   1.000
_cell.angle_alpha   90.00
_cell.angle_beta   90.00
_cell.angle_gamma   90.00
#
_symmetry.space_group_name_H-M   'P 1'
#
loop_
_entity.id
_entity.type
_entity.pdbx_description
1 polymer ?
#
loop_
_entity_poly.entity_id
_entity_poly.type
_entity_poly.pdbx_seq_one_letter_code
_entity_poly.pdbx_strand_id
1 'polypeptide(L)' 'MRDRDHQRVEPRGLSRPEAAGYVGVSPSLFDQMVADGRMPPPKRVNSRVIWDRRRLDEAFEALPGDSDANPWDTAA' A
#
# COMPACT_ATOMS: atom_id res chain seq x y z
N MET A 1 -2.55 10.47 -27.85
CA MET A 1 -2.66 10.20 -27.57
C MET A 1 -3.23 9.67 -27.21
N ARG A 2 -3.70 9.59 -27.24
CA ARG A 2 -4.37 8.90 -27.09
C ARG A 2 -4.15 7.72 -26.45
N ASP A 3 -3.35 7.08 -26.55
CA ASP A 3 -2.94 6.00 -25.87
C ASP A 3 -2.78 6.22 -24.47
N ARG A 4 -2.58 7.41 -24.13
CA ARG A 4 -2.48 7.77 -22.82
C ARG A 4 -3.63 7.43 -22.05
N ASP A 5 -4.77 7.51 -22.59
CA ASP A 5 -5.99 7.18 -21.93
C ASP A 5 -6.02 5.74 -21.55
N HIS A 6 -5.50 4.89 -22.39
CA HIS A 6 -5.48 3.50 -22.06
C HIS A 6 -4.54 3.24 -20.94
N GLN A 7 -3.53 4.04 -20.86
CA GLN A 7 -2.57 3.85 -19.83
C GLN A 7 -2.99 4.34 -18.50
N ARG A 8 -4.13 5.01 -18.45
CA ARG A 8 -4.64 5.47 -17.21
C ARG A 8 -5.35 4.40 -16.45
N VAL A 9 -5.54 3.26 -17.03
CA VAL A 9 -6.19 2.16 -16.31
C VAL A 9 -5.25 1.75 -15.19
N GLU A 10 -5.76 1.80 -13.98
CA GLU A 10 -4.93 1.47 -12.84
C GLU A 10 -4.81 -0.02 -12.68
N PRO A 11 -3.60 -0.55 -12.56
CA PRO A 11 -3.45 -1.99 -12.41
C PRO A 11 -3.98 -2.44 -11.06
N ARG A 12 -4.60 -3.60 -11.05
CA ARG A 12 -5.03 -4.19 -9.81
C ARG A 12 -3.84 -4.74 -9.03
N GLY A 13 -2.85 -5.26 -9.75
CA GLY A 13 -1.66 -5.83 -9.13
C GLY A 13 -0.49 -4.88 -9.20
N LEU A 14 0.17 -4.67 -8.09
CA LEU A 14 1.28 -3.73 -8.00
C LEU A 14 2.55 -4.43 -7.58
N SER A 15 3.67 -4.01 -8.15
CA SER A 15 4.98 -4.52 -7.75
C SER A 15 5.33 -3.94 -6.38
N ARG A 16 6.42 -4.42 -5.78
CA ARG A 16 6.84 -3.93 -4.48
C ARG A 16 7.03 -2.41 -4.45
N PRO A 17 7.81 -1.81 -5.36
CA PRO A 17 7.97 -0.36 -5.30
C PRO A 17 6.68 0.38 -5.63
N GLU A 18 5.86 -0.18 -6.50
CA GLU A 18 4.59 0.44 -6.80
C GLU A 18 3.66 0.40 -5.60
N ALA A 19 3.63 -0.73 -4.90
CA ALA A 19 2.79 -0.88 -3.73
C ALA A 19 3.22 0.07 -2.63
N ALA A 20 4.53 0.17 -2.41
CA ALA A 20 5.05 1.09 -1.41
C ALA A 20 4.67 2.52 -1.73
N GLY A 21 4.86 2.91 -2.99
CA GLY A 21 4.50 4.26 -3.41
C GLY A 21 3.01 4.52 -3.31
N TYR A 22 2.22 3.51 -3.59
CA TYR A 22 0.76 3.63 -3.55
C TYR A 22 0.29 3.98 -2.13
N VAL A 23 0.89 3.37 -1.13
CA VAL A 23 0.52 3.68 0.25
C VAL A 23 1.40 4.77 0.86
N GLY A 24 2.34 5.30 0.10
CA GLY A 24 3.07 6.49 0.51
C GLY A 24 4.28 6.27 1.38
N VAL A 25 4.91 5.11 1.29
CA VAL A 25 6.08 4.83 2.11
C VAL A 25 7.22 4.34 1.24
N SER A 26 8.40 4.25 1.82
CA SER A 26 9.55 3.71 1.11
C SER A 26 9.40 2.19 1.00
N PRO A 27 10.05 1.56 0.04
CA PRO A 27 10.00 0.10 -0.05
C PRO A 27 10.51 -0.58 1.22
N SER A 28 11.50 -0.02 1.87
CA SER A 28 12.01 -0.62 3.11
C SER A 28 10.99 -0.58 4.23
N LEU A 29 10.30 0.54 4.36
CA LEU A 29 9.26 0.64 5.37
C LEU A 29 8.11 -0.28 5.00
N PHE A 30 7.78 -0.34 3.71
CA PHE A 30 6.72 -1.22 3.25
C PHE A 30 7.02 -2.67 3.64
N ASP A 31 8.28 -3.11 3.46
CA ASP A 31 8.68 -4.46 3.84
C ASP A 31 8.44 -4.70 5.31
N GLN A 32 8.74 -3.74 6.15
CA GLN A 32 8.52 -3.87 7.58
C GLN A 32 7.03 -4.00 7.88
N MET A 33 6.22 -3.23 7.17
CA MET A 33 4.79 -3.25 7.39
C MET A 33 4.17 -4.58 6.94
N VAL A 34 4.72 -5.17 5.90
CA VAL A 34 4.27 -6.49 5.48
C VAL A 34 4.70 -7.52 6.52
N ALA A 35 5.92 -7.40 7.02
CA ALA A 35 6.44 -8.34 7.99
C ALA A 35 5.65 -8.32 9.30
N ASP A 36 5.21 -7.15 9.72
CA ASP A 36 4.50 -7.06 10.99
C ASP A 36 2.98 -7.09 10.84
N GLY A 37 2.49 -7.31 9.63
CA GLY A 37 1.06 -7.49 9.42
C GLY A 37 0.27 -6.24 9.15
N ARG A 38 0.91 -5.07 9.11
CA ARG A 38 0.17 -3.84 8.79
C ARG A 38 -0.19 -3.74 7.32
N MET A 39 0.54 -4.46 6.46
CA MET A 39 0.22 -4.53 5.05
C MET A 39 0.08 -5.99 4.66
N PRO A 40 -0.73 -6.27 3.64
CA PRO A 40 -1.01 -7.66 3.30
C PRO A 40 0.18 -8.34 2.64
N PRO A 41 0.22 -9.66 2.69
CA PRO A 41 1.26 -10.37 1.96
C PRO A 41 0.98 -10.31 0.46
N PRO A 42 1.98 -10.45 -0.36
CA PRO A 42 1.78 -10.41 -1.80
C PRO A 42 1.25 -11.73 -2.32
N LYS A 43 0.79 -11.69 -3.56
CA LYS A 43 0.44 -12.88 -4.29
C LYS A 43 1.62 -13.22 -5.19
N ARG A 44 1.83 -14.49 -5.41
CA ARG A 44 2.88 -14.91 -6.31
C ARG A 44 2.26 -15.47 -7.57
N VAL A 45 2.74 -14.98 -8.70
CA VAL A 45 2.32 -15.46 -10.01
C VAL A 45 3.59 -15.81 -10.75
N ASN A 46 3.89 -17.09 -10.82
CA ASN A 46 5.16 -17.57 -11.34
C ASN A 46 6.29 -16.93 -10.54
N SER A 47 7.15 -16.19 -11.16
CA SER A 47 8.24 -15.54 -10.44
C SER A 47 7.89 -14.12 -10.02
N ARG A 48 6.70 -13.66 -10.32
CA ARG A 48 6.32 -12.30 -9.96
C ARG A 48 5.69 -12.25 -8.60
N VAL A 49 5.94 -11.14 -7.92
CA VAL A 49 5.36 -10.90 -6.61
C VAL A 49 4.51 -9.64 -6.77
N ILE A 50 3.23 -9.76 -6.50
CA ILE A 50 2.27 -8.71 -6.79
C ILE A 50 1.38 -8.47 -5.59
N TRP A 51 1.14 -7.21 -5.28
CA TRP A 51 0.20 -6.86 -4.22
C TRP A 51 -1.14 -6.46 -4.81
N ASP A 52 -2.21 -6.93 -4.20
CA ASP A 52 -3.56 -6.60 -4.62
C ASP A 52 -3.88 -5.20 -4.13
N ARG A 53 -4.16 -4.29 -5.04
CA ARG A 53 -4.43 -2.90 -4.69
C ARG A 53 -5.57 -2.77 -3.68
N ARG A 54 -6.60 -3.58 -3.83
CA ARG A 54 -7.73 -3.50 -2.91
C ARG A 54 -7.36 -3.91 -1.50
N ARG A 55 -6.48 -4.89 -1.37
CA ARG A 55 -6.02 -5.29 -0.07
C ARG A 55 -5.16 -4.21 0.55
N LEU A 56 -4.40 -3.49 -0.29
CA LEU A 56 -3.62 -2.37 0.20
C LEU A 56 -4.54 -1.27 0.71
N ASP A 57 -5.65 -1.03 0.02
CA ASP A 57 -6.60 -0.03 0.46
C ASP A 57 -7.17 -0.39 1.82
N GLU A 58 -7.56 -1.63 2.00
CA GLU A 58 -8.12 -2.09 3.26
C GLU A 58 -7.11 -1.97 4.38
N ALA A 59 -5.88 -2.36 4.10
CA ALA A 59 -4.84 -2.30 5.12
C ALA A 59 -4.52 -0.86 5.47
N PHE A 60 -4.52 0.02 4.48
CA PHE A 60 -4.24 1.41 4.71
C PHE A 60 -5.31 2.02 5.61
N GLU A 61 -6.56 1.69 5.36
CA GLU A 61 -7.63 2.21 6.17
C GLU A 61 -7.60 1.71 7.60
N ALA A 62 -6.99 0.55 7.80
CA ALA A 62 -6.90 0.00 9.14
C ALA A 62 -5.74 0.58 9.94
N LEU A 63 -4.84 1.34 9.29
CA LEU A 63 -3.75 1.95 10.03
C LEU A 63 -4.32 2.99 10.98
N PRO A 64 -3.78 3.09 12.18
CA PRO A 64 -4.30 4.07 13.13
C PRO A 64 -3.97 5.47 12.65
N GLY A 65 -4.93 6.35 12.75
CA GLY A 65 -4.73 7.74 12.44
C GLY A 65 -4.29 8.48 13.66
N ASP A 66 -3.87 9.70 13.46
CA ASP A 66 -3.46 10.52 14.57
C ASP A 66 -4.57 10.66 15.58
N SER A 67 -5.79 10.74 15.13
CA SER A 67 -6.89 10.93 16.06
C SER A 67 -7.15 9.69 16.89
N ASP A 68 -6.67 8.54 16.46
CA ASP A 68 -6.92 7.32 17.21
C ASP A 68 -5.99 7.15 18.38
N ALA A 69 -4.79 7.61 18.23
CA ALA A 69 -3.85 7.44 19.31
C ALA A 69 -2.91 8.60 19.36
N ASN A 70 -3.34 9.71 18.93
CA ASN A 70 -2.50 10.87 18.79
C ASN A 70 -2.28 11.59 20.09
N PRO A 71 -1.09 11.67 20.55
CA PRO A 71 -0.82 12.40 21.77
C PRO A 71 -1.09 13.87 21.63
N TRP A 72 -1.18 14.39 20.43
CA TRP A 72 -1.54 15.75 20.23
C TRP A 72 -2.88 16.02 20.75
N ASP A 73 -3.83 15.11 20.54
CA ASP A 73 -5.18 15.33 21.01
C ASP A 73 -5.21 15.41 22.49
N THR A 74 -4.39 14.67 23.13
CA THR A 74 -4.38 14.72 24.56
C THR A 74 -3.51 15.83 25.04
N ALA A 75 -2.56 16.22 24.26
CA ALA A 75 -1.69 17.28 24.66
C ALA A 75 -2.29 18.61 24.38
N ALA A 76 -3.15 18.64 23.47
CA ALA A 76 -3.76 19.91 23.12
C ALA A 76 -4.89 20.26 24.08
#